data_631b7047c80d7f86ebfa70e15918e3d8
#
_entry.id   631b7047c80d7f86ebfa70e15918e3d8
#
_cell.length_a   1.000
_cell.length_b   1.000
_cell.length_c   1.000
_cell.angle_alpha   90.00
_cell.angle_beta   90.00
_cell.angle_gamma   90.00
#
_symmetry.space_group_name_H-M   'P 1'
#
loop_
_entity.id
_entity.type
_entity.pdbx_description
1 polymer ?
#
loop_
_entity_poly.entity_id
_entity_poly.type
_entity_poly.pdbx_seq_one_letter_code
_entity_poly.pdbx_strand_id
1 'polypeptide(L)'
;MSSKYPRSVRCCLPLWALTLEAALILLFFFFTYYDASLEDQKGLVASYQVCQDLTVMAVLGLGFFTSNLRRNSWSSVAFNLVLLALGVQWAILLDGFLSQLSPGKVVIXLFSIRLATMSAMSVLISVGAVLGKVNLAQLVVMVLVELTVFGTMRMVISIIFKTDYHMNLMHIHVFAAYFGLTVAXCLPKPLPQGTKDKEQIATRPSLSAMLGTLFLWMFWPSFNSALLRSPIERKNAVFNTYYALAVSAVTAMSVSSLAHPQGKINMTYMHNAVLAGGVAVGISCHLIRSPWLAMVLGLVAGLISIGGAKCLPVCFNRVLGIHDSYGMHYTFGLPGLLGEITYIVLVVLRTVWAGYYMXGFQVLLCTGELSLAMAXAVMSGLLTGFLLNLKIWKAPHVAKYFDDQAF
;
A
#
# COMPACT_ATOMS: atom_id res chain seq x y z
N MET A 1 4.51 15.15 38.25
CA MET A 1 3.60 15.30 37.09
C MET A 1 4.08 14.45 35.93
N SER A 2 3.30 13.47 35.50
CA SER A 2 3.67 12.70 34.32
C SER A 2 3.55 13.59 33.10
N SER A 3 4.51 13.49 32.21
CA SER A 3 4.51 14.27 30.99
C SER A 3 3.25 13.96 30.17
N LYS A 4 2.64 14.99 29.62
CA LYS A 4 1.49 14.82 28.74
C LYS A 4 1.85 14.10 27.45
N TYR A 5 3.13 14.15 27.07
CA TYR A 5 3.62 13.56 25.81
C TYR A 5 4.61 12.46 26.10
N PRO A 6 4.64 11.39 25.27
CA PRO A 6 5.58 10.29 25.47
C PRO A 6 7.03 10.78 25.42
N ARG A 7 7.89 10.15 26.23
CA ARG A 7 9.31 10.46 26.23
C ARG A 7 9.95 10.22 24.87
N SER A 8 9.51 9.19 24.17
CA SER A 8 10.06 8.85 22.87
C SER A 8 9.91 9.99 21.87
N VAL A 9 8.81 10.75 21.96
CA VAL A 9 8.57 11.88 21.06
C VAL A 9 9.46 13.06 21.40
N ARG A 10 9.66 13.33 22.71
CA ARG A 10 10.38 14.54 23.13
C ARG A 10 11.88 14.37 23.16
N CYS A 11 12.38 13.23 23.63
CA CYS A 11 13.80 13.08 23.95
C CYS A 11 14.54 12.19 22.98
N CYS A 12 13.97 11.04 22.61
CA CYS A 12 14.68 10.02 21.85
C CYS A 12 14.45 10.10 20.36
N LEU A 13 13.21 10.30 19.95
CA LEU A 13 12.85 10.23 18.54
C LEU A 13 13.56 11.29 17.69
N PRO A 14 13.61 12.57 18.09
CA PRO A 14 14.28 13.56 17.23
C PRO A 14 15.75 13.23 16.99
N LEU A 15 16.46 12.82 18.02
CA LEU A 15 17.88 12.49 17.88
C LEU A 15 18.04 11.22 17.04
N TRP A 16 17.19 10.23 17.28
CA TRP A 16 17.26 8.98 16.52
C TRP A 16 16.95 9.20 15.04
N ALA A 17 15.93 10.00 14.76
CA ALA A 17 15.55 10.31 13.39
C ALA A 17 16.63 11.08 12.66
N LEU A 18 17.24 12.06 13.33
CA LEU A 18 18.36 12.83 12.74
C LEU A 18 19.58 11.97 12.53
N THR A 19 19.86 11.03 13.45
CA THR A 19 20.97 10.11 13.29
C THR A 19 20.75 9.19 12.08
N LEU A 20 19.53 8.69 11.93
CA LEU A 20 19.17 7.87 10.77
C LEU A 20 19.31 8.69 9.48
N GLU A 21 18.83 9.93 9.49
CA GLU A 21 18.94 10.78 8.29
C GLU A 21 20.39 11.08 7.96
N ALA A 22 21.22 11.32 8.97
CA ALA A 22 22.65 11.53 8.75
C ALA A 22 23.30 10.30 8.12
N ALA A 23 22.91 9.11 8.59
CA ALA A 23 23.43 7.87 8.01
C ALA A 23 22.99 7.74 6.55
N LEU A 24 21.75 8.08 6.23
CA LEU A 24 21.26 8.03 4.86
C LEU A 24 22.02 9.02 3.97
N ILE A 25 22.28 10.23 4.46
CA ILE A 25 23.06 11.23 3.72
C ILE A 25 24.45 10.68 3.41
N LEU A 26 25.09 10.05 4.39
CA LEU A 26 26.42 9.48 4.17
C LEU A 26 26.37 8.35 3.14
N LEU A 27 25.34 7.50 3.18
CA LEU A 27 25.19 6.44 2.19
C LEU A 27 24.99 7.02 0.78
N PHE A 28 24.21 8.06 0.67
CA PHE A 28 24.03 8.73 -0.62
C PHE A 28 25.34 9.36 -1.09
N PHE A 29 26.09 9.99 -0.19
CA PHE A 29 27.36 10.60 -0.54
C PHE A 29 28.34 9.59 -1.10
N PHE A 30 28.45 8.43 -0.47
CA PHE A 30 29.46 7.44 -0.87
C PHE A 30 29.03 6.59 -2.07
N PHE A 31 27.71 6.35 -2.26
CA PHE A 31 27.27 5.29 -3.17
C PHE A 31 26.42 5.75 -4.33
N THR A 32 25.91 6.98 -4.36
CA THR A 32 24.97 7.39 -5.40
C THR A 32 25.53 8.49 -6.29
N TYR A 33 25.03 8.53 -7.53
CA TYR A 33 25.28 9.63 -8.45
C TYR A 33 24.13 9.66 -9.47
N TYR A 34 23.97 10.82 -10.12
CA TYR A 34 22.88 10.99 -11.09
C TYR A 34 23.21 10.37 -12.42
N ASP A 35 22.19 9.88 -13.10
CA ASP A 35 22.30 9.44 -14.48
C ASP A 35 22.44 10.66 -15.39
N ALA A 36 23.50 10.71 -16.18
CA ALA A 36 23.77 11.81 -17.11
C ALA A 36 23.33 11.48 -18.52
N SER A 37 22.63 10.37 -18.74
CA SER A 37 22.28 9.94 -20.10
C SER A 37 21.28 10.90 -20.75
N LEU A 38 21.38 11.02 -22.08
CA LEU A 38 20.42 11.82 -22.84
C LEU A 38 19.01 11.23 -22.80
N GLU A 39 18.92 9.91 -22.69
CA GLU A 39 17.61 9.26 -22.60
C GLU A 39 16.85 9.68 -21.37
N ASP A 40 17.54 9.78 -20.22
CA ASP A 40 16.92 10.24 -19.00
C ASP A 40 16.46 11.70 -19.14
N GLN A 41 17.29 12.54 -19.76
CA GLN A 41 16.96 13.94 -19.98
C GLN A 41 15.77 14.12 -20.92
N LYS A 42 15.71 13.33 -21.99
CA LYS A 42 14.64 13.44 -22.97
C LYS A 42 13.28 13.05 -22.39
N GLY A 43 13.27 12.11 -21.45
CA GLY A 43 12.05 11.68 -20.82
C GLY A 43 11.63 12.51 -19.60
N LEU A 44 12.30 13.62 -19.34
CA LEU A 44 12.14 14.35 -18.08
C LEU A 44 10.71 14.81 -17.83
N VAL A 45 10.08 15.45 -18.81
CA VAL A 45 8.75 16.04 -18.56
C VAL A 45 7.73 14.97 -18.25
N ALA A 46 7.64 13.94 -19.08
CA ALA A 46 6.66 12.87 -18.89
C ALA A 46 6.94 12.09 -17.60
N SER A 47 8.20 11.75 -17.37
CA SER A 47 8.60 10.98 -16.21
C SER A 47 8.39 11.77 -14.90
N TYR A 48 8.68 13.07 -14.94
CA TYR A 48 8.48 13.92 -13.77
C TYR A 48 6.99 14.09 -13.46
N GLN A 49 6.15 14.18 -14.48
CA GLN A 49 4.70 14.27 -14.27
C GLN A 49 4.17 13.02 -13.57
N VAL A 50 4.64 11.85 -13.98
CA VAL A 50 4.27 10.60 -13.30
C VAL A 50 4.74 10.62 -11.85
N CYS A 51 5.98 11.08 -11.61
CA CYS A 51 6.48 11.21 -10.22
C CYS A 51 5.61 12.12 -9.39
N GLN A 52 5.17 13.25 -9.96
CA GLN A 52 4.27 14.16 -9.25
C GLN A 52 2.94 13.50 -8.93
N ASP A 53 2.37 12.76 -9.89
CA ASP A 53 1.11 12.05 -9.66
C ASP A 53 1.24 11.05 -8.51
N LEU A 54 2.34 10.28 -8.51
CA LEU A 54 2.58 9.32 -7.44
C LEU A 54 2.77 10.00 -6.09
N THR A 55 3.44 11.15 -6.09
CA THR A 55 3.65 11.90 -4.85
C THR A 55 2.33 12.44 -4.31
N VAL A 56 1.44 12.93 -5.18
CA VAL A 56 0.11 13.37 -4.77
C VAL A 56 -0.65 12.20 -4.13
N MET A 57 -0.60 11.03 -4.75
CA MET A 57 -1.26 9.85 -4.20
C MET A 57 -0.70 9.50 -2.82
N ALA A 58 0.63 9.54 -2.68
CA ALA A 58 1.26 9.15 -1.42
C ALA A 58 0.99 10.16 -0.31
N VAL A 59 1.19 11.44 -0.59
CA VAL A 59 1.11 12.48 0.44
C VAL A 59 -0.34 12.85 0.74
N LEU A 60 -1.09 13.26 -0.27
CA LEU A 60 -2.46 13.73 -0.07
C LEU A 60 -3.45 12.57 -0.09
N GLY A 61 -3.24 11.60 -0.97
CA GLY A 61 -4.16 10.48 -1.10
C GLY A 61 -4.15 9.60 0.14
N LEU A 62 -3.07 8.88 0.35
CA LEU A 62 -2.97 7.95 1.48
C LEU A 62 -2.95 8.69 2.82
N GLY A 63 -2.33 9.87 2.86
CA GLY A 63 -2.31 10.66 4.09
C GLY A 63 -3.70 11.02 4.57
N PHE A 64 -4.52 11.60 3.69
CA PHE A 64 -5.88 11.98 4.07
C PHE A 64 -6.82 10.78 4.14
N PHE A 65 -6.59 9.74 3.33
CA PHE A 65 -7.41 8.54 3.36
C PHE A 65 -7.47 7.94 4.77
N THR A 66 -6.39 8.03 5.52
CA THR A 66 -6.30 7.48 6.86
C THR A 66 -6.57 8.53 7.95
N SER A 67 -7.37 9.54 7.67
CA SER A 67 -7.65 10.62 8.61
C SER A 67 -9.11 10.66 9.08
N ASN A 68 -9.87 9.55 8.92
CA ASN A 68 -11.29 9.59 9.23
C ASN A 68 -11.66 9.11 10.64
N LEU A 69 -10.68 8.75 11.47
CA LEU A 69 -10.97 8.43 12.85
C LEU A 69 -11.12 9.73 13.66
N ARG A 70 -11.99 9.66 14.65
CA ARG A 70 -12.45 10.85 15.36
C ARG A 70 -11.33 11.62 16.04
N ARG A 71 -10.37 10.92 16.67
CA ARG A 71 -9.30 11.55 17.44
C ARG A 71 -7.91 11.29 16.90
N ASN A 72 -7.81 10.71 15.71
CA ASN A 72 -6.51 10.34 15.16
C ASN A 72 -6.49 10.72 13.68
N SER A 73 -6.39 12.00 13.39
CA SER A 73 -6.43 12.47 12.02
C SER A 73 -5.16 13.20 11.60
N TRP A 74 -4.75 14.25 12.32
CA TRP A 74 -3.60 15.01 11.86
C TRP A 74 -2.28 14.25 12.05
N SER A 75 -2.17 13.44 13.10
CA SER A 75 -0.95 12.63 13.27
C SER A 75 -0.80 11.61 12.14
N SER A 76 -1.92 11.08 11.65
CA SER A 76 -1.88 10.17 10.50
C SER A 76 -1.27 10.85 9.28
N VAL A 77 -1.70 12.08 8.99
CA VAL A 77 -1.19 12.83 7.85
C VAL A 77 0.30 13.16 8.03
N ALA A 78 0.67 13.63 9.21
CA ALA A 78 2.06 14.02 9.48
C ALA A 78 2.99 12.82 9.43
N PHE A 79 2.60 11.72 10.08
CA PHE A 79 3.41 10.50 10.08
C PHE A 79 3.56 9.95 8.67
N ASN A 80 2.48 9.97 7.90
CA ASN A 80 2.51 9.51 6.52
C ASN A 80 3.58 10.24 5.70
N LEU A 81 3.66 11.56 5.87
CA LEU A 81 4.67 12.35 5.14
C LEU A 81 6.09 11.97 5.55
N VAL A 82 6.34 11.83 6.85
CA VAL A 82 7.68 11.47 7.34
C VAL A 82 8.05 10.07 6.84
N LEU A 83 7.10 9.13 6.89
CA LEU A 83 7.38 7.76 6.44
C LEU A 83 7.66 7.70 4.95
N LEU A 84 6.95 8.50 4.16
CA LEU A 84 7.23 8.59 2.73
C LEU A 84 8.63 9.13 2.50
N ALA A 85 8.99 10.21 3.19
CA ALA A 85 10.30 10.84 3.02
C ALA A 85 11.45 9.89 3.35
N LEU A 86 11.36 9.18 4.46
CA LEU A 86 12.36 8.19 4.83
C LEU A 86 12.35 6.99 3.88
N GLY A 87 11.14 6.54 3.53
CA GLY A 87 10.98 5.36 2.69
C GLY A 87 11.55 5.54 1.29
N VAL A 88 11.34 6.71 0.69
CA VAL A 88 11.87 6.98 -0.65
C VAL A 88 13.39 6.93 -0.63
N GLN A 89 14.03 7.52 0.38
CA GLN A 89 15.48 7.51 0.48
C GLN A 89 16.00 6.08 0.60
N TRP A 90 15.42 5.28 1.50
CA TRP A 90 15.86 3.90 1.69
C TRP A 90 15.58 3.05 0.46
N ALA A 91 14.43 3.24 -0.19
CA ALA A 91 14.07 2.45 -1.37
C ALA A 91 15.01 2.72 -2.54
N ILE A 92 15.43 3.98 -2.74
CA ILE A 92 16.39 4.29 -3.80
C ILE A 92 17.67 3.53 -3.59
N LEU A 93 18.20 3.56 -2.37
CA LEU A 93 19.45 2.85 -2.06
C LEU A 93 19.29 1.34 -2.22
N LEU A 94 18.22 0.79 -1.65
CA LEU A 94 18.00 -0.65 -1.66
C LEU A 94 17.81 -1.18 -3.07
N ASP A 95 16.94 -0.53 -3.85
CA ASP A 95 16.68 -0.97 -5.22
C ASP A 95 17.96 -0.87 -6.07
N GLY A 96 18.75 0.18 -5.84
CA GLY A 96 20.00 0.33 -6.54
C GLY A 96 21.00 -0.77 -6.21
N PHE A 97 21.17 -1.06 -4.92
CA PHE A 97 22.10 -2.12 -4.49
C PHE A 97 21.66 -3.50 -4.99
N LEU A 98 20.35 -3.77 -4.97
CA LEU A 98 19.84 -5.08 -5.37
C LEU A 98 19.86 -5.28 -6.88
N SER A 99 19.67 -4.22 -7.67
CA SER A 99 19.52 -4.36 -9.12
C SER A 99 20.83 -4.21 -9.90
N GLN A 100 21.86 -3.61 -9.32
CA GLN A 100 23.10 -3.33 -10.04
C GLN A 100 24.15 -4.38 -9.74
N LEU A 101 24.73 -4.92 -10.81
CA LEU A 101 25.75 -5.95 -10.73
C LEU A 101 27.08 -5.38 -10.27
N SER A 102 27.32 -4.10 -10.51
CA SER A 102 28.57 -3.44 -10.13
C SER A 102 28.47 -3.00 -8.67
N PRO A 103 29.19 -3.62 -7.74
CA PRO A 103 29.04 -3.27 -6.33
C PRO A 103 29.52 -1.86 -6.03
N GLY A 104 28.78 -1.20 -5.16
CA GLY A 104 29.18 0.05 -4.57
C GLY A 104 28.71 1.33 -5.23
N LYS A 105 27.94 1.26 -6.33
CA LYS A 105 27.46 2.49 -6.96
C LYS A 105 26.02 2.35 -7.43
N VAL A 106 25.19 3.34 -7.07
CA VAL A 106 23.79 3.41 -7.44
C VAL A 106 23.59 4.61 -8.36
N VAL A 107 23.11 4.36 -9.60
CA VAL A 107 22.78 5.40 -10.57
C VAL A 107 21.31 5.75 -10.42
N ILE A 108 21.08 7.02 -10.17
CA ILE A 108 19.70 7.47 -9.93
C ILE A 108 19.12 8.06 -11.19
N UNK A 109 18.16 7.38 -11.64
CA UNK A 109 17.52 7.78 -12.74
C UNK A 109 16.22 8.26 -12.34
N LEU A 110 15.51 8.90 -13.27
CA LEU A 110 14.11 9.29 -13.01
C LEU A 110 13.25 8.07 -12.68
N PHE A 111 13.51 6.97 -13.36
CA PHE A 111 12.83 5.72 -13.07
C PHE A 111 13.05 5.27 -11.61
N SER A 112 14.24 5.53 -11.07
CA SER A 112 14.56 5.17 -9.69
C SER A 112 13.60 5.87 -8.71
N ILE A 113 13.29 7.14 -8.96
CA ILE A 113 12.40 7.89 -8.09
C ILE A 113 10.97 7.36 -8.19
N ARG A 114 10.51 7.04 -9.42
CA ARG A 114 9.18 6.44 -9.58
C ARG A 114 9.06 5.13 -8.82
N LEU A 115 10.03 4.25 -9.01
CA LEU A 115 10.02 2.95 -8.36
C LEU A 115 10.09 3.08 -6.84
N ALA A 116 10.95 4.00 -6.35
CA ALA A 116 11.10 4.20 -4.92
C ALA A 116 9.80 4.76 -4.29
N THR A 117 9.16 5.70 -4.96
CA THR A 117 7.91 6.27 -4.45
C THR A 117 6.82 5.20 -4.38
N MET A 118 6.70 4.40 -5.43
CA MET A 118 5.72 3.31 -5.43
C MET A 118 6.02 2.28 -4.35
N SER A 119 7.30 1.94 -4.18
CA SER A 119 7.69 0.98 -3.13
C SER A 119 7.38 1.53 -1.74
N ALA A 120 7.64 2.82 -1.51
CA ALA A 120 7.33 3.44 -0.22
C ALA A 120 5.83 3.44 0.05
N MET A 121 5.00 3.47 -0.99
CA MET A 121 3.56 3.40 -0.80
C MET A 121 3.12 2.06 -0.20
N SER A 122 3.92 1.00 -0.35
CA SER A 122 3.64 -0.26 0.35
C SER A 122 3.54 -0.04 1.85
N VAL A 123 4.50 0.69 2.41
CA VAL A 123 4.49 0.99 3.85
C VAL A 123 3.28 1.85 4.21
N LEU A 124 2.98 2.86 3.38
CA LEU A 124 1.85 3.74 3.66
C LEU A 124 0.53 2.99 3.67
N ILE A 125 0.41 1.95 2.83
CA ILE A 125 -0.75 1.07 2.87
C ILE A 125 -0.76 0.23 4.15
N SER A 126 0.39 -0.38 4.48
CA SER A 126 0.49 -1.25 5.64
C SER A 126 0.22 -0.52 6.95
N VAL A 127 0.71 0.72 7.08
CA VAL A 127 0.51 1.46 8.33
C VAL A 127 -0.96 1.78 8.58
N GLY A 128 -1.80 1.74 7.55
CA GLY A 128 -3.23 1.91 7.76
C GLY A 128 -3.85 0.88 8.69
N ALA A 129 -3.20 -0.28 8.84
CA ALA A 129 -3.68 -1.30 9.76
C ALA A 129 -3.23 -1.05 11.20
N VAL A 130 -2.21 -0.23 11.43
CA VAL A 130 -1.64 -0.03 12.76
C VAL A 130 -1.62 1.43 13.23
N LEU A 131 -2.01 2.38 12.38
CA LEU A 131 -2.05 3.79 12.78
C LEU A 131 -2.95 3.95 14.01
N GLY A 132 -2.47 4.75 14.94
CA GLY A 132 -3.17 4.98 16.20
C GLY A 132 -2.77 4.02 17.30
N LYS A 133 -2.02 2.96 16.99
CA LYS A 133 -1.59 1.95 17.95
C LYS A 133 -0.08 1.97 18.20
N VAL A 134 0.68 2.69 17.39
CA VAL A 134 2.15 2.70 17.46
C VAL A 134 2.64 4.13 17.38
N ASN A 135 3.83 4.37 17.93
CA ASN A 135 4.43 5.69 17.83
C ASN A 135 5.29 5.81 16.56
N LEU A 136 5.82 7.00 16.32
CA LEU A 136 6.57 7.24 15.10
C LEU A 136 7.85 6.42 15.02
N ALA A 137 8.51 6.19 16.16
CA ALA A 137 9.72 5.35 16.17
C ALA A 137 9.40 3.94 15.68
N GLN A 138 8.29 3.37 16.14
CA GLN A 138 7.86 2.05 15.69
C GLN A 138 7.53 2.06 14.19
N LEU A 139 6.92 3.13 13.71
CA LEU A 139 6.60 3.24 12.29
C LEU A 139 7.86 3.33 11.44
N VAL A 140 8.90 4.02 11.90
CA VAL A 140 10.17 4.08 11.16
C VAL A 140 10.81 2.70 11.07
N VAL A 141 10.79 1.92 12.16
CA VAL A 141 11.26 0.54 12.11
C VAL A 141 10.48 -0.25 11.06
N MET A 142 9.16 -0.05 11.03
CA MET A 142 8.30 -0.73 10.06
C MET A 142 8.69 -0.36 8.62
N VAL A 143 8.99 0.92 8.36
CA VAL A 143 9.45 1.36 7.04
C VAL A 143 10.69 0.58 6.62
N LEU A 144 11.70 0.55 7.49
CA LEU A 144 12.97 -0.07 7.15
C LEU A 144 12.82 -1.57 6.89
N VAL A 145 12.08 -2.26 7.74
CA VAL A 145 11.91 -3.71 7.58
C VAL A 145 11.05 -4.01 6.36
N GLU A 146 9.91 -3.35 6.23
CA GLU A 146 9.00 -3.67 5.13
C GLU A 146 9.62 -3.38 3.77
N LEU A 147 10.28 -2.23 3.61
CA LEU A 147 10.88 -1.90 2.32
C LEU A 147 12.03 -2.85 1.98
N THR A 148 12.81 -3.25 2.97
CA THR A 148 13.88 -4.21 2.74
C THR A 148 13.30 -5.54 2.25
N VAL A 149 12.28 -6.04 2.92
CA VAL A 149 11.66 -7.30 2.54
C VAL A 149 10.95 -7.19 1.19
N PHE A 150 10.20 -6.12 0.97
CA PHE A 150 9.47 -5.94 -0.29
C PHE A 150 10.43 -5.84 -1.48
N GLY A 151 11.49 -5.06 -1.32
CA GLY A 151 12.50 -4.93 -2.39
C GLY A 151 13.21 -6.25 -2.67
N THR A 152 13.60 -6.97 -1.63
CA THR A 152 14.24 -8.27 -1.79
C THR A 152 13.30 -9.27 -2.44
N MET A 153 12.04 -9.28 -2.04
CA MET A 153 11.01 -10.14 -2.63
C MET A 153 10.86 -9.86 -4.13
N ARG A 154 10.80 -8.57 -4.50
CA ARG A 154 10.69 -8.22 -5.92
C ARG A 154 11.90 -8.68 -6.73
N MET A 155 13.09 -8.55 -6.15
CA MET A 155 14.31 -9.05 -6.80
C MET A 155 14.22 -10.57 -7.00
N VAL A 156 13.82 -11.31 -5.98
CA VAL A 156 13.70 -12.76 -6.07
C VAL A 156 12.66 -13.16 -7.13
N ILE A 157 11.52 -12.49 -7.14
CA ILE A 157 10.48 -12.76 -8.14
C ILE A 157 11.03 -12.49 -9.55
N SER A 158 11.74 -11.39 -9.71
CA SER A 158 12.32 -11.04 -11.02
C SER A 158 13.31 -12.11 -11.50
N ILE A 159 14.15 -12.63 -10.60
CA ILE A 159 15.16 -13.62 -10.97
C ILE A 159 14.51 -14.99 -11.26
N ILE A 160 13.60 -15.43 -10.39
CA ILE A 160 13.04 -16.78 -10.50
C ILE A 160 11.97 -16.85 -11.61
N PHE A 161 11.05 -15.86 -11.64
CA PHE A 161 9.90 -15.92 -12.54
C PHE A 161 10.06 -15.09 -13.80
N LYS A 162 11.17 -14.35 -13.95
CA LYS A 162 11.51 -13.57 -15.15
C LYS A 162 10.44 -12.54 -15.48
N THR A 163 9.94 -11.84 -14.48
CA THR A 163 8.90 -10.82 -14.64
C THR A 163 9.52 -9.42 -14.70
N ASP A 164 8.78 -8.47 -15.28
CA ASP A 164 9.23 -7.09 -15.39
C ASP A 164 8.88 -6.29 -14.13
N TYR A 165 9.24 -5.01 -14.13
CA TYR A 165 9.03 -4.15 -12.96
C TYR A 165 7.56 -4.01 -12.60
N HIS A 166 6.68 -3.84 -13.60
CA HIS A 166 5.26 -3.69 -13.32
C HIS A 166 4.70 -4.91 -12.60
N MET A 167 4.99 -6.11 -13.14
CA MET A 167 4.49 -7.34 -12.55
C MET A 167 5.04 -7.55 -11.14
N ASN A 168 6.33 -7.28 -10.95
CA ASN A 168 6.94 -7.43 -9.63
C ASN A 168 6.29 -6.51 -8.62
N LEU A 169 6.07 -5.27 -9.00
CA LEU A 169 5.59 -4.26 -8.04
C LEU A 169 4.11 -4.42 -7.73
N MET A 170 3.32 -4.92 -8.68
CA MET A 170 1.87 -4.99 -8.47
C MET A 170 1.42 -6.04 -7.46
N HIS A 171 2.33 -6.84 -6.93
CA HIS A 171 2.05 -7.63 -5.74
C HIS A 171 1.96 -6.76 -4.48
N ILE A 172 2.18 -5.45 -4.61
CA ILE A 172 2.21 -4.49 -3.51
C ILE A 172 0.92 -4.53 -2.68
N HIS A 173 -0.23 -4.66 -3.34
CA HIS A 173 -1.51 -4.59 -2.64
C HIS A 173 -1.69 -5.74 -1.65
N VAL A 174 -1.46 -6.97 -2.11
CA VAL A 174 -1.57 -8.12 -1.21
C VAL A 174 -0.43 -8.12 -0.19
N PHE A 175 0.78 -7.80 -0.62
CA PHE A 175 1.92 -7.78 0.29
C PHE A 175 1.67 -6.76 1.42
N ALA A 176 1.34 -5.51 1.05
CA ALA A 176 1.21 -4.46 2.05
C ALA A 176 0.03 -4.71 2.99
N ALA A 177 -1.11 -5.15 2.45
CA ALA A 177 -2.28 -5.39 3.29
C ALA A 177 -2.02 -6.52 4.30
N TYR A 178 -1.47 -7.63 3.84
CA TYR A 178 -1.27 -8.77 4.74
C TYR A 178 -0.06 -8.62 5.64
N PHE A 179 0.94 -7.85 5.22
CA PHE A 179 2.01 -7.42 6.13
C PHE A 179 1.43 -6.58 7.27
N GLY A 180 0.65 -5.56 6.93
CA GLY A 180 0.08 -4.67 7.93
C GLY A 180 -0.86 -5.38 8.88
N LEU A 181 -1.71 -6.27 8.36
CA LEU A 181 -2.64 -7.02 9.19
C LEU A 181 -1.91 -7.98 10.13
N THR A 182 -0.81 -8.58 9.65
CA THR A 182 -0.01 -9.46 10.49
C THR A 182 0.66 -8.68 11.62
N VAL A 183 1.22 -7.51 11.31
CA VAL A 183 1.78 -6.65 12.35
C VAL A 183 0.71 -6.29 13.36
N ALA A 184 -0.47 -5.90 12.90
CA ALA A 184 -1.58 -5.58 13.80
C ALA A 184 -1.94 -6.72 14.74
N UNK A 185 -1.78 -7.81 14.23
CA UNK A 185 -2.04 -8.90 14.87
C UNK A 185 -1.24 -9.15 16.01
N CYS A 186 -0.01 -8.68 15.88
CA CYS A 186 0.97 -8.91 16.94
C CYS A 186 0.95 -7.86 18.05
N LEU A 187 0.34 -6.74 17.82
CA LEU A 187 0.31 -5.64 18.79
C LEU A 187 -0.64 -5.96 19.94
N PRO A 188 -0.40 -5.39 21.13
CA PRO A 188 -1.32 -5.58 22.24
C PRO A 188 -2.73 -5.13 21.87
N LYS A 189 -3.73 -5.89 22.32
CA LYS A 189 -5.11 -5.64 21.93
C LYS A 189 -5.82 -4.79 22.96
N PRO A 190 -6.57 -3.77 22.52
CA PRO A 190 -7.32 -2.95 23.46
C PRO A 190 -8.47 -3.72 24.08
N LEU A 191 -8.81 -3.36 25.33
CA LEU A 191 -10.03 -3.86 25.96
C LEU A 191 -11.23 -3.37 25.15
N PRO A 192 -12.22 -4.24 24.91
CA PRO A 192 -13.31 -3.87 24.00
C PRO A 192 -14.07 -2.60 24.39
N GLN A 193 -14.16 -2.30 25.67
CA GLN A 193 -14.94 -1.16 26.15
C GLN A 193 -14.17 0.16 26.15
N GLY A 194 -12.84 0.12 26.18
CA GLY A 194 -12.03 1.32 26.36
C GLY A 194 -11.76 2.12 25.11
N THR A 195 -11.92 1.52 23.92
CA THR A 195 -11.51 2.16 22.68
C THR A 195 -12.64 2.41 21.71
N LYS A 196 -13.87 1.97 22.02
CA LYS A 196 -15.01 2.13 21.09
C LYS A 196 -15.22 3.58 20.68
N ASP A 197 -15.15 4.52 21.65
CA ASP A 197 -15.35 5.93 21.35
C ASP A 197 -14.23 6.50 20.49
N LYS A 198 -13.00 6.09 20.76
CA LYS A 198 -11.84 6.61 20.00
C LYS A 198 -11.76 6.03 18.59
N GLU A 199 -12.18 4.76 18.44
CA GLU A 199 -12.21 4.12 17.15
C GLU A 199 -13.37 4.58 16.30
N GLN A 200 -14.40 5.16 16.94
CA GLN A 200 -15.55 5.59 16.17
C GLN A 200 -15.15 6.51 15.04
N ILE A 201 -15.59 6.14 13.87
CA ILE A 201 -15.48 7.00 12.70
C ILE A 201 -16.38 8.20 12.96
N ALA A 202 -15.91 9.38 12.59
CA ALA A 202 -16.68 10.60 12.82
C ALA A 202 -18.11 10.40 12.35
N THR A 203 -19.08 10.88 13.16
CA THR A 203 -20.48 10.74 12.84
C THR A 203 -20.78 11.38 11.48
N ARG A 204 -20.10 12.49 11.17
CA ARG A 204 -20.15 13.10 9.85
C ARG A 204 -18.92 12.63 9.08
N PRO A 205 -19.08 12.26 7.80
CA PRO A 205 -17.96 11.86 7.00
C PRO A 205 -16.89 12.94 7.01
N SER A 206 -15.64 12.54 7.21
CA SER A 206 -14.52 13.47 7.21
C SER A 206 -14.28 13.97 5.79
N LEU A 207 -14.30 15.29 5.61
CA LEU A 207 -13.99 15.86 4.30
C LEU A 207 -12.55 15.56 3.90
N SER A 208 -11.62 15.56 4.86
CA SER A 208 -10.24 15.27 4.55
C SER A 208 -10.06 13.81 4.07
N ALA A 209 -10.78 12.87 4.71
CA ALA A 209 -10.71 11.47 4.26
C ALA A 209 -11.30 11.31 2.85
N MET A 210 -12.40 12.02 2.56
CA MET A 210 -12.97 12.01 1.23
C MET A 210 -12.00 12.60 0.20
N LEU A 211 -11.32 13.71 0.56
CA LEU A 211 -10.31 14.29 -0.33
C LEU A 211 -9.20 13.28 -0.61
N GLY A 212 -8.78 12.53 0.40
CA GLY A 212 -7.78 11.48 0.19
C GLY A 212 -8.26 10.45 -0.82
N THR A 213 -9.50 9.99 -0.67
CA THR A 213 -10.10 9.05 -1.60
C THR A 213 -10.13 9.63 -3.02
N LEU A 214 -10.51 10.89 -3.14
CA LEU A 214 -10.60 11.55 -4.45
C LEU A 214 -9.23 11.67 -5.11
N PHE A 215 -8.21 12.06 -4.33
CA PHE A 215 -6.84 12.13 -4.89
C PHE A 215 -6.37 10.75 -5.35
N LEU A 216 -6.62 9.72 -4.57
CA LEU A 216 -6.24 8.36 -4.98
C LEU A 216 -7.00 7.96 -6.24
N TRP A 217 -8.29 8.23 -6.30
CA TRP A 217 -9.13 7.85 -7.44
C TRP A 217 -8.66 8.54 -8.72
N MET A 218 -8.40 9.85 -8.65
CA MET A 218 -8.02 10.62 -9.84
C MET A 218 -6.67 10.20 -10.40
N PHE A 219 -5.71 9.87 -9.54
CA PHE A 219 -4.35 9.59 -9.98
C PHE A 219 -4.01 8.10 -10.07
N TRP A 220 -4.97 7.21 -9.77
CA TRP A 220 -4.71 5.78 -9.84
C TRP A 220 -4.27 5.28 -11.22
N PRO A 221 -4.80 5.82 -12.33
CA PRO A 221 -4.28 5.41 -13.63
C PRO A 221 -2.78 5.65 -13.80
N SER A 222 -2.23 6.71 -13.21
CA SER A 222 -0.79 6.93 -13.23
C SER A 222 -0.05 5.84 -12.46
N PHE A 223 -0.59 5.45 -11.29
CA PHE A 223 0.02 4.39 -10.48
C PHE A 223 0.07 3.07 -11.26
N ASN A 224 -1.02 2.70 -11.90
CA ASN A 224 -1.08 1.42 -12.61
C ASN A 224 -0.27 1.42 -13.89
N SER A 225 0.08 2.57 -14.45
CA SER A 225 0.83 2.66 -15.70
C SER A 225 2.28 3.09 -15.52
N ALA A 226 2.69 3.45 -14.29
CA ALA A 226 3.97 4.14 -14.06
C ALA A 226 5.19 3.35 -14.48
N LEU A 227 5.16 2.02 -14.38
CA LEU A 227 6.33 1.19 -14.64
C LEU A 227 6.28 0.46 -15.97
N LEU A 228 5.20 0.62 -16.74
CA LEU A 228 5.09 0.01 -18.06
C LEU A 228 5.90 0.82 -19.08
N ARG A 229 6.65 0.11 -19.92
CA ARG A 229 7.54 0.76 -20.88
C ARG A 229 6.90 0.94 -22.25
N SER A 230 6.06 -0.01 -22.67
CA SER A 230 5.42 0.06 -23.98
C SER A 230 4.31 1.12 -23.99
N PRO A 231 4.29 2.04 -24.96
CA PRO A 231 3.20 3.03 -25.02
C PRO A 231 1.82 2.42 -25.13
N ILE A 232 1.66 1.31 -25.86
CA ILE A 232 0.35 0.67 -26.00
C ILE A 232 -0.08 0.04 -24.65
N GLU A 233 0.86 -0.52 -23.91
CA GLU A 233 0.53 -1.07 -22.60
C GLU A 233 0.17 0.03 -21.61
N ARG A 234 0.88 1.16 -21.66
CA ARG A 234 0.54 2.29 -20.79
C ARG A 234 -0.86 2.83 -21.10
N LYS A 235 -1.18 2.94 -22.39
CA LYS A 235 -2.51 3.39 -22.81
C LYS A 235 -3.59 2.42 -22.30
N ASN A 236 -3.39 1.12 -22.48
CA ASN A 236 -4.34 0.12 -22.01
C ASN A 236 -4.51 0.20 -20.49
N ALA A 237 -3.40 0.35 -19.76
CA ALA A 237 -3.44 0.44 -18.30
C ALA A 237 -4.24 1.66 -17.84
N VAL A 238 -4.01 2.81 -18.46
CA VAL A 238 -4.73 4.03 -18.09
C VAL A 238 -6.23 3.88 -18.34
N PHE A 239 -6.60 3.41 -19.53
CA PHE A 239 -8.01 3.28 -19.89
C PHE A 239 -8.71 2.25 -19.00
N ASN A 240 -8.11 1.07 -18.84
CA ASN A 240 -8.73 0.01 -18.05
C ASN A 240 -8.85 0.39 -16.57
N THR A 241 -7.86 1.08 -16.03
CA THR A 241 -7.94 1.56 -14.66
C THR A 241 -9.06 2.58 -14.51
N TYR A 242 -9.18 3.49 -15.44
CA TYR A 242 -10.22 4.51 -15.40
C TYR A 242 -11.61 3.88 -15.43
N TYR A 243 -11.83 2.90 -16.33
CA TYR A 243 -13.14 2.25 -16.43
C TYR A 243 -13.46 1.45 -15.18
N ALA A 244 -12.49 0.72 -14.66
CA ALA A 244 -12.70 -0.05 -13.44
C ALA A 244 -13.03 0.85 -12.25
N LEU A 245 -12.33 1.98 -12.14
CA LEU A 245 -12.59 2.95 -11.07
C LEU A 245 -13.98 3.58 -11.21
N ALA A 246 -14.39 3.88 -12.44
CA ALA A 246 -15.71 4.45 -12.67
C ALA A 246 -16.80 3.49 -12.19
N VAL A 247 -16.67 2.22 -12.54
CA VAL A 247 -17.67 1.22 -12.14
C VAL A 247 -17.63 0.96 -10.64
N SER A 248 -16.42 0.86 -10.04
CA SER A 248 -16.36 0.61 -8.61
C SER A 248 -16.91 1.79 -7.81
N ALA A 249 -16.80 3.03 -8.32
CA ALA A 249 -17.41 4.19 -7.65
C ALA A 249 -18.93 4.08 -7.62
N VAL A 250 -19.56 3.75 -8.76
CA VAL A 250 -21.02 3.58 -8.81
C VAL A 250 -21.44 2.40 -7.95
N THR A 251 -20.69 1.30 -8.02
CA THR A 251 -20.99 0.10 -7.22
C THR A 251 -20.90 0.41 -5.73
N ALA A 252 -19.87 1.18 -5.32
CA ALA A 252 -19.65 1.52 -3.92
C ALA A 252 -20.85 2.27 -3.36
N MET A 253 -21.35 3.27 -4.10
CA MET A 253 -22.51 4.03 -3.66
C MET A 253 -23.76 3.13 -3.56
N SER A 254 -24.02 2.38 -4.62
CA SER A 254 -25.25 1.59 -4.72
C SER A 254 -25.27 0.46 -3.69
N VAL A 255 -24.20 -0.30 -3.60
CA VAL A 255 -24.18 -1.49 -2.74
C VAL A 255 -24.06 -1.10 -1.27
N SER A 256 -23.36 0.00 -0.96
CA SER A 256 -23.32 0.45 0.43
C SER A 256 -24.72 0.82 0.92
N SER A 257 -25.52 1.45 0.06
CA SER A 257 -26.91 1.78 0.38
C SER A 257 -27.75 0.51 0.54
N LEU A 258 -27.60 -0.44 -0.39
CA LEU A 258 -28.35 -1.71 -0.31
C LEU A 258 -27.98 -2.52 0.94
N ALA A 259 -26.73 -2.44 1.37
CA ALA A 259 -26.28 -3.18 2.54
C ALA A 259 -26.69 -2.53 3.86
N HIS A 260 -27.16 -1.29 3.83
CA HIS A 260 -27.57 -0.58 5.04
C HIS A 260 -29.02 -0.90 5.36
N PRO A 261 -29.34 -1.21 6.64
CA PRO A 261 -30.75 -1.55 6.98
C PRO A 261 -31.77 -0.49 6.63
N GLN A 262 -31.35 0.80 6.65
CA GLN A 262 -32.24 1.91 6.36
C GLN A 262 -31.99 2.54 5.00
N GLY A 263 -31.17 1.90 4.16
CA GLY A 263 -30.92 2.38 2.81
C GLY A 263 -29.98 3.58 2.72
N LYS A 264 -29.26 3.91 3.78
CA LYS A 264 -28.33 5.04 3.77
C LYS A 264 -26.98 4.62 3.21
N ILE A 265 -26.31 5.56 2.55
CA ILE A 265 -24.95 5.33 2.04
C ILE A 265 -23.97 5.29 3.23
N ASN A 266 -23.22 4.21 3.32
CA ASN A 266 -22.19 4.08 4.34
C ASN A 266 -20.90 4.64 3.79
N MET A 267 -20.45 5.78 4.33
CA MET A 267 -19.28 6.47 3.79
C MET A 267 -17.99 5.70 4.03
N THR A 268 -17.92 4.91 5.10
CA THR A 268 -16.73 4.08 5.34
C THR A 268 -16.57 3.04 4.24
N TYR A 269 -17.67 2.32 3.93
CA TYR A 269 -17.66 1.34 2.86
C TYR A 269 -17.35 2.02 1.52
N MET A 270 -17.91 3.21 1.33
CA MET A 270 -17.71 3.93 0.08
C MET A 270 -16.26 4.33 -0.13
N HIS A 271 -15.60 4.87 0.91
CA HIS A 271 -14.18 5.24 0.81
C HIS A 271 -13.33 4.08 0.33
N ASN A 272 -13.59 2.89 0.86
CA ASN A 272 -12.80 1.70 0.51
C ASN A 272 -13.17 1.16 -0.87
N ALA A 273 -14.46 1.00 -1.13
CA ALA A 273 -14.91 0.32 -2.34
C ALA A 273 -14.75 1.17 -3.60
N VAL A 274 -14.74 2.48 -3.47
CA VAL A 274 -14.52 3.38 -4.61
C VAL A 274 -13.16 3.11 -5.26
N LEU A 275 -12.17 2.72 -4.46
CA LEU A 275 -10.81 2.48 -4.97
C LEU A 275 -10.57 1.03 -5.37
N ALA A 276 -11.48 0.13 -5.03
CA ALA A 276 -11.26 -1.31 -5.20
C ALA A 276 -11.02 -1.69 -6.66
N GLY A 277 -11.70 -1.01 -7.60
CA GLY A 277 -11.51 -1.29 -9.02
C GLY A 277 -10.10 -1.03 -9.49
N GLY A 278 -9.49 0.07 -9.02
CA GLY A 278 -8.12 0.39 -9.39
C GLY A 278 -7.12 -0.63 -8.86
N VAL A 279 -7.35 -1.13 -7.65
CA VAL A 279 -6.50 -2.17 -7.07
C VAL A 279 -6.65 -3.48 -7.84
N ALA A 280 -7.89 -3.87 -8.13
CA ALA A 280 -8.15 -5.18 -8.75
C ALA A 280 -7.60 -5.28 -10.16
N VAL A 281 -7.59 -4.19 -10.94
CA VAL A 281 -7.05 -4.25 -12.30
C VAL A 281 -5.54 -4.01 -12.36
N GLY A 282 -4.90 -3.67 -11.23
CA GLY A 282 -3.52 -3.20 -11.25
C GLY A 282 -2.55 -4.14 -11.94
N ILE A 283 -2.60 -5.42 -11.61
CA ILE A 283 -1.62 -6.36 -12.13
C ILE A 283 -1.87 -6.73 -13.59
N SER A 284 -3.13 -6.73 -14.04
CA SER A 284 -3.50 -7.16 -15.38
C SER A 284 -3.95 -6.02 -16.31
N CYS A 285 -3.87 -4.77 -15.87
CA CYS A 285 -4.45 -3.64 -16.62
C CYS A 285 -3.87 -3.50 -18.01
N HIS A 286 -2.62 -3.86 -18.21
CA HIS A 286 -1.96 -3.76 -19.52
C HIS A 286 -2.31 -4.91 -20.46
N LEU A 287 -2.88 -5.98 -19.92
CA LEU A 287 -3.24 -7.18 -20.70
C LEU A 287 -4.69 -7.17 -21.17
N ILE A 288 -5.54 -6.40 -20.51
CA ILE A 288 -6.97 -6.36 -20.83
C ILE A 288 -7.16 -5.53 -22.09
N ARG A 289 -7.77 -6.13 -23.13
CA ARG A 289 -7.94 -5.46 -24.43
C ARG A 289 -9.34 -4.95 -24.66
N SER A 290 -10.30 -5.30 -23.80
CA SER A 290 -11.69 -4.89 -23.97
C SER A 290 -12.16 -4.13 -22.72
N PRO A 291 -12.76 -2.94 -22.89
CA PRO A 291 -13.17 -2.14 -21.73
C PRO A 291 -14.14 -2.87 -20.81
N TRP A 292 -15.06 -3.68 -21.38
CA TRP A 292 -16.09 -4.34 -20.57
C TRP A 292 -15.49 -5.24 -19.50
N LEU A 293 -14.34 -5.87 -19.78
CA LEU A 293 -13.71 -6.76 -18.80
C LEU A 293 -13.19 -5.96 -17.60
N ALA A 294 -12.56 -4.79 -17.87
CA ALA A 294 -12.13 -3.91 -16.78
C ALA A 294 -13.33 -3.43 -15.97
N MET A 295 -14.45 -3.14 -16.64
CA MET A 295 -15.67 -2.69 -15.96
C MET A 295 -16.25 -3.80 -15.07
N VAL A 296 -16.26 -5.05 -15.56
CA VAL A 296 -16.73 -6.19 -14.75
C VAL A 296 -15.82 -6.36 -13.53
N LEU A 297 -14.51 -6.23 -13.70
CA LEU A 297 -13.59 -6.31 -12.58
C LEU A 297 -13.87 -5.22 -11.55
N GLY A 298 -14.16 -4.01 -12.01
CA GLY A 298 -14.53 -2.91 -11.10
C GLY A 298 -15.79 -3.23 -10.31
N LEU A 299 -16.77 -3.81 -10.97
CA LEU A 299 -18.02 -4.21 -10.30
C LEU A 299 -17.75 -5.28 -9.25
N VAL A 300 -17.04 -6.33 -9.61
CA VAL A 300 -16.75 -7.43 -8.67
C VAL A 300 -15.91 -6.93 -7.52
N ALA A 301 -14.91 -6.07 -7.80
CA ALA A 301 -14.06 -5.52 -6.76
C ALA A 301 -14.86 -4.71 -5.75
N GLY A 302 -15.78 -3.86 -6.22
CA GLY A 302 -16.63 -3.09 -5.34
C GLY A 302 -17.51 -3.98 -4.48
N LEU A 303 -18.10 -5.02 -5.08
CA LEU A 303 -18.93 -5.98 -4.34
C LEU A 303 -18.12 -6.71 -3.27
N ILE A 304 -16.91 -7.16 -3.61
CA ILE A 304 -16.07 -7.88 -2.67
C ILE A 304 -15.63 -6.97 -1.53
N SER A 305 -15.29 -5.72 -1.84
CA SER A 305 -14.88 -4.76 -0.81
C SER A 305 -15.99 -4.53 0.20
N ILE A 306 -17.18 -4.24 -0.25
CA ILE A 306 -18.30 -3.97 0.66
C ILE A 306 -18.76 -5.24 1.37
N GLY A 307 -18.86 -6.35 0.64
CA GLY A 307 -19.25 -7.63 1.24
C GLY A 307 -18.28 -8.05 2.32
N GLY A 308 -16.98 -7.91 2.06
CA GLY A 308 -15.96 -8.22 3.05
C GLY A 308 -16.05 -7.31 4.27
N ALA A 309 -16.20 -6.00 4.02
CA ALA A 309 -16.27 -5.03 5.12
C ALA A 309 -17.49 -5.26 6.01
N LYS A 310 -18.57 -5.74 5.45
CA LYS A 310 -19.77 -6.03 6.22
C LYS A 310 -19.69 -7.36 6.97
N CYS A 311 -19.12 -8.39 6.34
CA CYS A 311 -19.17 -9.76 6.86
C CYS A 311 -17.95 -10.20 7.64
N LEU A 312 -16.73 -9.74 7.28
CA LEU A 312 -15.50 -10.28 7.85
C LEU A 312 -15.05 -9.68 9.18
N PRO A 313 -15.38 -8.41 9.54
CA PRO A 313 -14.83 -7.85 10.79
C PRO A 313 -15.17 -8.65 12.02
N VAL A 314 -16.35 -9.26 12.09
CA VAL A 314 -16.74 -10.10 13.22
C VAL A 314 -15.78 -11.27 13.35
N CYS A 315 -15.50 -11.97 12.24
CA CYS A 315 -14.57 -13.10 12.25
C CYS A 315 -13.15 -12.65 12.60
N PHE A 316 -12.67 -11.56 11.99
CA PHE A 316 -11.32 -11.06 12.24
C PHE A 316 -11.13 -10.65 13.69
N ASN A 317 -12.08 -9.91 14.26
CA ASN A 317 -11.95 -9.43 15.63
C ASN A 317 -12.09 -10.54 16.65
N ARG A 318 -13.06 -11.42 16.47
CA ARG A 318 -13.35 -12.46 17.46
C ARG A 318 -12.44 -13.67 17.36
N VAL A 319 -12.19 -14.15 16.14
CA VAL A 319 -11.45 -15.40 15.93
C VAL A 319 -9.96 -15.16 15.88
N LEU A 320 -9.52 -14.20 15.06
CA LEU A 320 -8.10 -13.96 14.84
C LEU A 320 -7.53 -12.84 15.71
N GLY A 321 -8.39 -12.02 16.30
CA GLY A 321 -7.93 -10.91 17.12
C GLY A 321 -7.24 -9.81 16.33
N ILE A 322 -7.54 -9.69 15.04
CA ILE A 322 -6.96 -8.67 14.17
C ILE A 322 -7.92 -7.50 14.08
N HIS A 323 -7.41 -6.31 14.34
CA HIS A 323 -8.19 -5.09 14.21
C HIS A 323 -7.56 -4.21 13.13
N ASP A 324 -8.27 -4.02 12.03
CA ASP A 324 -7.85 -3.24 10.88
C ASP A 324 -8.44 -1.83 10.99
N SER A 325 -7.64 -0.87 11.44
CA SER A 325 -8.14 0.45 11.82
C SER A 325 -8.83 1.18 10.67
N TYR A 326 -8.26 1.11 9.47
CA TYR A 326 -8.76 1.89 8.34
C TYR A 326 -9.27 1.02 7.19
N GLY A 327 -9.51 -0.25 7.45
CA GLY A 327 -10.09 -1.14 6.46
C GLY A 327 -9.19 -1.44 5.28
N MET A 328 -7.90 -1.56 5.52
CA MET A 328 -6.95 -1.84 4.44
C MET A 328 -7.20 -3.19 3.78
N HIS A 329 -7.76 -4.14 4.53
CA HIS A 329 -8.11 -5.44 3.97
C HIS A 329 -9.17 -5.32 2.87
N TYR A 330 -10.09 -4.35 3.01
CA TYR A 330 -11.21 -4.22 2.09
C TYR A 330 -10.92 -3.28 0.92
N THR A 331 -9.88 -2.47 1.03
CA THR A 331 -9.43 -1.62 -0.07
C THR A 331 -8.33 -2.30 -0.89
N PHE A 332 -7.37 -2.92 -0.21
CA PHE A 332 -6.16 -3.43 -0.85
C PHE A 332 -6.06 -4.94 -0.80
N GLY A 333 -6.38 -5.57 0.34
CA GLY A 333 -6.19 -7.00 0.50
C GLY A 333 -7.08 -7.84 -0.39
N LEU A 334 -8.40 -7.70 -0.21
CA LEU A 334 -9.35 -8.50 -0.99
C LEU A 334 -9.37 -8.10 -2.47
N PRO A 335 -9.41 -6.81 -2.82
CA PRO A 335 -9.29 -6.46 -4.24
C PRO A 335 -7.97 -6.86 -4.85
N GLY A 336 -6.88 -6.82 -4.06
CA GLY A 336 -5.58 -7.27 -4.54
C GLY A 336 -5.57 -8.77 -4.85
N LEU A 337 -6.18 -9.57 -3.98
CA LEU A 337 -6.32 -11.01 -4.23
C LEU A 337 -7.16 -11.27 -5.48
N LEU A 338 -8.26 -10.51 -5.65
CA LEU A 338 -9.06 -10.61 -6.86
C LEU A 338 -8.20 -10.32 -8.09
N GLY A 339 -7.37 -9.30 -8.01
CA GLY A 339 -6.47 -8.94 -9.11
C GLY A 339 -5.47 -10.05 -9.43
N GLU A 340 -4.90 -10.68 -8.39
CA GLU A 340 -3.98 -11.80 -8.59
C GLU A 340 -4.66 -12.97 -9.26
N ILE A 341 -5.86 -13.32 -8.80
CA ILE A 341 -6.62 -14.43 -9.39
C ILE A 341 -6.99 -14.11 -10.84
N THR A 342 -7.42 -12.88 -11.11
CA THR A 342 -7.75 -12.46 -12.46
C THR A 342 -6.54 -12.59 -13.39
N TYR A 343 -5.37 -12.18 -12.90
CA TYR A 343 -4.15 -12.29 -13.69
C TYR A 343 -3.85 -13.75 -14.04
N ILE A 344 -3.98 -14.66 -13.06
CA ILE A 344 -3.76 -16.09 -13.31
C ILE A 344 -4.72 -16.60 -14.38
N VAL A 345 -6.00 -16.24 -14.26
CA VAL A 345 -7.02 -16.67 -15.23
C VAL A 345 -6.71 -16.14 -16.62
N LEU A 346 -6.33 -14.87 -16.74
CA LEU A 346 -6.02 -14.29 -18.05
C LEU A 346 -4.80 -14.94 -18.69
N VAL A 347 -3.76 -15.23 -17.92
CA VAL A 347 -2.57 -15.89 -18.44
C VAL A 347 -2.92 -17.30 -18.93
N VAL A 348 -3.73 -18.02 -18.16
CA VAL A 348 -4.16 -19.36 -18.55
C VAL A 348 -4.96 -19.31 -19.86
N LEU A 349 -5.91 -18.39 -19.96
CA LEU A 349 -6.73 -18.27 -21.17
C LEU A 349 -5.88 -17.93 -22.39
N ARG A 350 -4.92 -17.01 -22.24
CA ARG A 350 -4.05 -16.66 -23.36
C ARG A 350 -3.19 -17.85 -23.79
N THR A 351 -2.70 -18.63 -22.84
CA THR A 351 -1.89 -19.81 -23.13
C THR A 351 -2.71 -20.86 -23.87
N VAL A 352 -3.95 -21.10 -23.42
CA VAL A 352 -4.83 -22.09 -24.06
C VAL A 352 -5.19 -21.62 -25.48
N TRP A 353 -5.53 -20.33 -25.64
CA TRP A 353 -5.93 -19.81 -26.96
C TRP A 353 -4.77 -19.79 -27.96
N ALA A 354 -3.53 -19.66 -27.47
CA ALA A 354 -2.37 -19.70 -28.33
C ALA A 354 -1.96 -21.12 -28.71
N GLY A 355 -2.61 -22.14 -28.14
CA GLY A 355 -2.32 -23.53 -28.44
C GLY A 355 -1.13 -24.11 -27.71
N TYR A 356 -0.62 -23.40 -26.69
CA TYR A 356 0.48 -23.94 -25.90
C TYR A 356 -0.05 -24.96 -24.88
N TYR A 357 0.77 -25.98 -24.62
CA TYR A 357 0.36 -27.06 -23.72
C TYR A 357 0.86 -26.94 -22.31
N MET A 358 1.27 -25.74 -21.95
CA MET A 358 1.89 -25.52 -20.64
C MET A 358 1.02 -24.72 -19.67
N UNK A 359 -0.08 -24.88 -19.69
CA UNK A 359 -0.95 -24.32 -18.91
C UNK A 359 -0.71 -24.50 -17.54
N GLY A 360 -0.54 -25.71 -17.18
CA GLY A 360 -0.24 -26.06 -15.81
C GLY A 360 1.03 -25.40 -15.30
N PHE A 361 2.05 -25.29 -16.14
CA PHE A 361 3.29 -24.64 -15.74
C PHE A 361 3.07 -23.15 -15.51
N GLN A 362 2.28 -22.49 -16.36
CA GLN A 362 1.97 -21.07 -16.18
C GLN A 362 1.17 -20.82 -14.90
N VAL A 363 0.20 -21.68 -14.61
CA VAL A 363 -0.55 -21.60 -13.36
C VAL A 363 0.38 -21.75 -12.18
N LEU A 364 1.30 -22.70 -12.25
CA LEU A 364 2.26 -22.95 -11.19
C LEU A 364 3.15 -21.72 -10.95
N LEU A 365 3.64 -21.06 -12.02
CA LEU A 365 4.46 -19.89 -11.89
C LEU A 365 3.70 -18.72 -11.26
N CYS A 366 2.50 -18.44 -11.74
CA CYS A 366 1.70 -17.32 -11.23
C CYS A 366 1.28 -17.57 -9.79
N THR A 367 0.88 -18.79 -9.47
CA THR A 367 0.53 -19.16 -8.10
C THR A 367 1.75 -19.06 -7.20
N GLY A 368 2.93 -19.43 -7.72
CA GLY A 368 4.18 -19.30 -6.99
C GLY A 368 4.51 -17.86 -6.63
N GLU A 369 4.29 -16.93 -7.57
CA GLU A 369 4.50 -15.49 -7.29
C GLU A 369 3.58 -15.01 -6.17
N LEU A 370 2.29 -15.34 -6.26
CA LEU A 370 1.33 -14.94 -5.23
C LEU A 370 1.68 -15.56 -3.88
N SER A 371 2.03 -16.86 -3.88
CA SER A 371 2.38 -17.56 -2.64
C SER A 371 3.61 -16.94 -1.98
N LEU A 372 4.61 -16.57 -2.79
CA LEU A 372 5.82 -15.93 -2.26
C LEU A 372 5.49 -14.58 -1.67
N ALA A 373 4.65 -13.79 -2.35
CA ALA A 373 4.24 -12.48 -1.84
C ALA A 373 3.50 -12.62 -0.52
N MET A 374 2.57 -13.57 -0.43
CA MET A 374 1.80 -13.79 0.79
C MET A 374 2.70 -14.28 1.93
N ALA A 375 3.57 -15.23 1.66
CA ALA A 375 4.50 -15.75 2.65
C ALA A 375 5.43 -14.67 3.19
N UNK A 376 5.84 -13.98 2.37
CA UNK A 376 6.65 -13.01 2.69
C UNK A 376 6.06 -12.05 3.44
N ALA A 377 4.99 -11.61 3.13
CA ALA A 377 4.23 -10.61 3.90
C ALA A 377 3.96 -11.08 5.32
N VAL A 378 3.46 -12.30 5.47
CA VAL A 378 3.11 -12.83 6.79
C VAL A 378 4.36 -13.04 7.65
N MET A 379 5.41 -13.62 7.09
CA MET A 379 6.62 -13.91 7.85
C MET A 379 7.31 -12.62 8.30
N SER A 380 7.46 -11.67 7.38
CA SER A 380 8.09 -10.39 7.73
C SER A 380 7.19 -9.56 8.64
N GLY A 381 5.88 -9.70 8.49
CA GLY A 381 4.94 -9.06 9.40
C GLY A 381 5.07 -9.58 10.82
N LEU A 382 5.26 -10.90 10.99
CA LEU A 382 5.50 -11.48 12.30
C LEU A 382 6.80 -11.00 12.91
N LEU A 383 7.86 -10.95 12.10
CA LEU A 383 9.15 -10.41 12.57
C LEU A 383 9.00 -8.94 12.99
N THR A 384 8.33 -8.15 12.16
CA THR A 384 8.12 -6.73 12.47
C THR A 384 7.29 -6.58 13.73
N GLY A 385 6.23 -7.35 13.89
CA GLY A 385 5.41 -7.31 15.09
C GLY A 385 6.20 -7.63 16.34
N PHE A 386 7.08 -8.64 16.26
CA PHE A 386 7.99 -8.96 17.35
C PHE A 386 8.88 -7.77 17.69
N LEU A 387 9.48 -7.15 16.65
CA LEU A 387 10.38 -6.02 16.87
C LEU A 387 9.65 -4.81 17.47
N LEU A 388 8.42 -4.56 17.03
CA LEU A 388 7.67 -3.40 17.53
C LEU A 388 7.23 -3.56 18.97
N ASN A 389 7.17 -4.81 19.47
CA ASN A 389 6.79 -5.07 20.86
C ASN A 389 7.95 -4.93 21.84
N LEU A 390 9.15 -4.64 21.36
CA LEU A 390 10.29 -4.41 22.25
C LEU A 390 10.07 -3.15 23.08
N LYS A 391 10.43 -3.22 24.35
CA LYS A 391 10.20 -2.12 25.30
C LYS A 391 11.01 -0.87 24.99
N ILE A 392 12.08 -1.01 24.22
CA ILE A 392 12.94 0.11 23.87
C ILE A 392 12.22 1.22 23.13
N TRP A 393 11.16 0.88 22.38
CA TRP A 393 10.40 1.87 21.59
C TRP A 393 9.44 2.69 22.44
N LYS A 394 9.16 2.29 23.68
CA LYS A 394 8.25 2.97 24.57
C LYS A 394 6.88 3.19 23.91
N ALA A 395 6.32 2.09 23.43
CA ALA A 395 5.06 2.10 22.69
C ALA A 395 3.94 2.70 23.54
N PRO A 396 2.92 3.31 22.90
CA PRO A 396 1.78 3.83 23.66
C PRO A 396 1.03 2.72 24.37
N HIS A 397 0.56 3.01 25.58
CA HIS A 397 -0.29 2.07 26.30
C HIS A 397 -1.61 1.89 25.53
N VAL A 398 -2.21 0.71 25.68
CA VAL A 398 -3.45 0.38 25.00
C VAL A 398 -4.52 1.44 25.25
N ALA A 399 -4.55 2.03 26.44
CA ALA A 399 -5.51 3.07 26.80
C ALA A 399 -5.32 4.37 26.00
N LYS A 400 -4.15 4.55 25.40
CA LYS A 400 -3.83 5.76 24.61
C LYS A 400 -3.98 5.54 23.10
N TYR A 401 -4.46 4.39 22.69
CA TYR A 401 -4.64 4.11 21.27
C TYR A 401 -5.63 5.10 20.66
N PHE A 402 -5.37 5.45 19.40
CA PHE A 402 -6.24 6.30 18.58
C PHE A 402 -6.45 7.70 19.14
N ASP A 403 -5.40 8.25 19.76
CA ASP A 403 -5.47 9.61 20.33
C ASP A 403 -4.24 10.40 19.86
N ASP A 404 -4.48 11.49 19.11
CA ASP A 404 -3.40 12.33 18.58
C ASP A 404 -2.48 12.86 19.68
N GLN A 405 -3.02 13.09 20.88
CA GLN A 405 -2.20 13.64 21.98
C GLN A 405 -1.17 12.63 22.48
N ALA A 406 -1.36 11.34 22.19
CA ALA A 406 -0.41 10.32 22.60
C ALA A 406 0.77 10.19 21.65
N PHE A 407 0.70 10.79 20.50
CA PHE A 407 1.70 10.64 19.44
C PHE A 407 2.26 12.00 19.01
#